data_20866f7b33e056597d38cc49729cf303
#
_entry.id   20866f7b33e056597d38cc49729cf303
#
_cell.length_a   1.000
_cell.length_b   1.000
_cell.length_c   1.000
_cell.angle_alpha   90.00
_cell.angle_beta   90.00
_cell.angle_gamma   90.00
#
_symmetry.space_group_name_H-M   'P 1'
#
loop_
_entity.id
_entity.type
_entity.pdbx_description
1 polymer ?
#
loop_
_entity_poly.entity_id
_entity_poly.type
_entity_poly.pdbx_seq_one_letter_code
_entity_poly.pdbx_strand_id
1 'polypeptide(L)'
;GVRVIDRTILILDIFADRALSKEGRLQVEYAQLAYRLPRLTGFGKSLSRQAGGIGTRGPGEKKLETDRRHIQKRMDDIRAELKKAKAVRATQRGRREKNSIPVVALVGYTNSGKSALMNRLLGDMDKEDKSVFEKDMLFATLDTSHRKISFDTNQEFILIDTVGFVSRLPHSLVEAFKSTLEEVNYADLLIHVVDSSYEACDFHIEVTDQVLKEIGAGDKERIIAYNKCDIAETEPVCSEGC
;
A
#
# COMPACT_ATOMS: atom_id res chain seq x y z
N GLY A 1 -1.61 -30.67 13.13
CA GLY A 1 -0.60 -29.68 13.51
C GLY A 1 -1.12 -28.28 13.22
N VAL A 2 -0.72 -27.28 14.01
CA VAL A 2 -1.08 -25.88 13.79
C VAL A 2 -0.17 -25.31 12.70
N ARG A 3 -0.74 -24.60 11.71
CA ARG A 3 0.03 -23.90 10.67
C ARG A 3 0.60 -22.62 11.26
N VAL A 4 1.93 -22.50 11.27
CA VAL A 4 2.63 -21.29 11.71
C VAL A 4 2.96 -20.46 10.49
N ILE A 5 2.57 -19.18 10.51
CA ILE A 5 2.89 -18.18 9.48
C ILE A 5 3.61 -17.01 10.15
N ASP A 6 4.49 -16.34 9.43
CA ASP A 6 5.10 -15.10 9.92
C ASP A 6 4.22 -13.89 9.59
N ARG A 7 4.56 -12.74 10.20
CA ARG A 7 3.84 -11.48 10.01
C ARG A 7 3.78 -11.04 8.54
N THR A 8 4.84 -11.29 7.78
CA THR A 8 4.90 -10.89 6.36
C THR A 8 3.92 -11.68 5.51
N ILE A 9 3.82 -13.00 5.74
CA ILE A 9 2.83 -13.84 5.04
C ILE A 9 1.42 -13.39 5.40
N LEU A 10 1.16 -13.10 6.68
CA LEU A 10 -0.16 -12.62 7.11
C LEU A 10 -0.54 -11.31 6.41
N ILE A 11 0.37 -10.35 6.34
CA ILE A 11 0.15 -9.08 5.62
C ILE A 11 -0.13 -9.33 4.13
N LEU A 12 0.66 -10.20 3.49
CA LEU A 12 0.48 -10.55 2.08
C LEU A 12 -0.86 -11.25 1.81
N ASP A 13 -1.32 -12.10 2.72
CA ASP A 13 -2.61 -12.78 2.62
C ASP A 13 -3.76 -11.77 2.76
N ILE A 14 -3.67 -10.83 3.72
CA ILE A 14 -4.65 -9.74 3.87
C ILE A 14 -4.68 -8.87 2.59
N PHE A 15 -3.52 -8.56 2.02
CA PHE A 15 -3.44 -7.79 0.78
C PHE A 15 -4.03 -8.54 -0.41
N ALA A 16 -3.85 -9.87 -0.48
CA ALA A 16 -4.44 -10.68 -1.54
C ALA A 16 -5.98 -10.66 -1.51
N ASP A 17 -6.56 -10.66 -0.31
CA ASP A 17 -8.01 -10.55 -0.13
C ASP A 17 -8.56 -9.16 -0.45
N ARG A 18 -7.72 -8.11 -0.34
CA ARG A 18 -8.10 -6.71 -0.55
C ARG A 18 -7.83 -6.19 -1.96
N ALA A 19 -6.98 -6.84 -2.73
CA ALA A 19 -6.66 -6.44 -4.09
C ALA A 19 -7.85 -6.62 -5.02
N LEU A 20 -8.57 -5.54 -5.31
CA LEU A 20 -9.72 -5.53 -6.21
C LEU A 20 -9.28 -5.28 -7.65
N SER A 21 -8.34 -4.36 -7.87
CA SER A 21 -7.84 -4.02 -9.18
C SER A 21 -6.91 -5.09 -9.75
N LYS A 22 -6.80 -5.13 -11.10
CA LYS A 22 -5.80 -5.99 -11.75
C LYS A 22 -4.39 -5.63 -11.31
N GLU A 23 -4.10 -4.33 -11.15
CA GLU A 23 -2.79 -3.85 -10.74
C GLU A 23 -2.46 -4.28 -9.31
N GLY A 24 -3.36 -4.06 -8.35
CA GLY A 24 -3.18 -4.48 -6.97
C GLY A 24 -2.95 -5.99 -6.85
N ARG A 25 -3.70 -6.81 -7.58
CA ARG A 25 -3.48 -8.27 -7.63
C ARG A 25 -2.10 -8.65 -8.14
N LEU A 26 -1.61 -7.99 -9.19
CA LEU A 26 -0.28 -8.22 -9.74
C LEU A 26 0.82 -7.80 -8.74
N GLN A 27 0.63 -6.68 -8.03
CA GLN A 27 1.57 -6.22 -7.00
C GLN A 27 1.65 -7.22 -5.84
N VAL A 28 0.51 -7.70 -5.35
CA VAL A 28 0.47 -8.72 -4.29
C VAL A 28 1.11 -10.02 -4.75
N GLU A 29 0.76 -10.51 -5.95
CA GLU A 29 1.36 -11.72 -6.51
C GLU A 29 2.89 -11.58 -6.62
N TYR A 30 3.37 -10.44 -7.12
CA TYR A 30 4.80 -10.15 -7.20
C TYR A 30 5.46 -10.21 -5.82
N ALA A 31 4.87 -9.56 -4.81
CA ALA A 31 5.39 -9.54 -3.44
C ALA A 31 5.42 -10.94 -2.83
N GLN A 32 4.37 -11.75 -3.05
CA GLN A 32 4.32 -13.14 -2.58
C GLN A 32 5.42 -14.01 -3.24
N LEU A 33 5.65 -13.84 -4.54
CA LEU A 33 6.70 -14.56 -5.26
C LEU A 33 8.09 -14.13 -4.82
N ALA A 34 8.32 -12.82 -4.66
CA ALA A 34 9.58 -12.26 -4.15
C ALA A 34 9.89 -12.75 -2.73
N TYR A 35 8.88 -12.86 -1.90
CA TYR A 35 9.02 -13.40 -0.54
C TYR A 35 9.32 -14.90 -0.52
N ARG A 36 8.72 -15.69 -1.42
CA ARG A 36 8.89 -17.15 -1.50
C ARG A 36 10.22 -17.53 -2.14
N LEU A 37 10.70 -16.78 -3.14
CA LEU A 37 11.86 -17.13 -3.94
C LEU A 37 13.14 -17.45 -3.11
N PRO A 38 13.58 -16.60 -2.14
CA PRO A 38 14.74 -16.91 -1.32
C PRO A 38 14.52 -18.10 -0.36
N ARG A 39 13.27 -18.38 0.01
CA ARG A 39 12.91 -19.46 0.95
C ARG A 39 12.88 -20.84 0.30
N LEU A 40 12.70 -20.93 -1.00
CA LEU A 40 12.80 -22.19 -1.74
C LEU A 40 14.19 -22.83 -1.61
N THR A 41 15.25 -22.06 -1.46
CA THR A 41 16.61 -22.58 -1.33
C THR A 41 16.88 -23.31 -0.01
N GLY A 42 16.07 -23.06 1.04
CA GLY A 42 16.18 -23.74 2.34
C GLY A 42 15.67 -25.19 2.33
N PHE A 43 14.71 -25.51 1.49
CA PHE A 43 14.13 -26.86 1.41
C PHE A 43 14.98 -27.85 0.61
N GLY A 44 15.86 -27.38 -0.29
CA GLY A 44 16.71 -28.25 -1.10
C GLY A 44 17.74 -29.02 -0.29
N LYS A 45 18.27 -28.44 0.79
CA LYS A 45 19.23 -29.10 1.68
C LYS A 45 18.64 -30.24 2.52
N SER A 46 17.35 -30.23 2.79
CA SER A 46 16.67 -31.28 3.53
C SER A 46 16.28 -32.47 2.65
N LEU A 47 16.02 -32.23 1.35
CA LEU A 47 15.67 -33.25 0.38
C LEU A 47 16.91 -33.95 -0.24
N SER A 48 18.07 -33.27 -0.26
CA SER A 48 19.32 -33.85 -0.80
C SER A 48 20.05 -34.77 0.16
N ARG A 49 19.66 -34.85 1.43
CA ARG A 49 20.26 -35.81 2.41
C ARG A 49 19.94 -37.28 2.19
N GLN A 50 19.07 -37.61 1.24
CA GLN A 50 18.53 -38.98 1.11
C GLN A 50 18.98 -39.74 -0.12
N ALA A 51 19.75 -39.21 -1.06
CA ALA A 51 20.25 -40.00 -2.19
C ALA A 51 21.45 -39.36 -2.91
N GLY A 52 22.57 -40.02 -2.91
CA GLY A 52 23.49 -39.96 -4.01
C GLY A 52 24.88 -39.42 -3.71
N GLY A 53 25.86 -40.16 -4.20
CA GLY A 53 27.29 -39.90 -4.14
C GLY A 53 27.71 -38.58 -4.79
N ILE A 54 28.96 -38.25 -4.57
CA ILE A 54 29.64 -37.01 -5.01
C ILE A 54 29.47 -36.79 -6.51
N GLY A 55 28.79 -35.69 -6.91
CA GLY A 55 28.78 -35.16 -8.28
C GLY A 55 27.50 -35.27 -9.09
N THR A 56 26.42 -35.86 -8.58
CA THR A 56 25.12 -35.92 -9.29
C THR A 56 24.11 -34.96 -8.63
N ARG A 57 23.62 -33.98 -9.37
CA ARG A 57 22.47 -33.17 -8.97
C ARG A 57 21.27 -34.09 -8.84
N GLY A 58 20.78 -34.28 -7.61
CA GLY A 58 19.61 -35.11 -7.34
C GLY A 58 18.33 -34.61 -8.01
N PRO A 59 17.31 -35.46 -8.23
CA PRO A 59 16.04 -35.07 -8.86
C PRO A 59 15.35 -33.95 -8.10
N GLY A 60 15.55 -33.80 -6.80
CA GLY A 60 15.03 -32.70 -5.98
C GLY A 60 15.67 -31.34 -6.29
N GLU A 61 16.98 -31.32 -6.57
CA GLU A 61 17.69 -30.08 -6.96
C GLU A 61 17.23 -29.58 -8.34
N LYS A 62 17.03 -30.50 -9.29
CA LYS A 62 16.49 -30.13 -10.63
C LYS A 62 15.09 -29.57 -10.53
N LYS A 63 14.23 -30.14 -9.67
CA LYS A 63 12.86 -29.65 -9.48
C LYS A 63 12.88 -28.25 -8.86
N LEU A 64 13.65 -28.01 -7.81
CA LEU A 64 13.79 -26.70 -7.18
C LEU A 64 14.33 -25.64 -8.14
N GLU A 65 15.31 -25.98 -8.98
CA GLU A 65 15.82 -25.05 -9.98
C GLU A 65 14.77 -24.72 -11.05
N THR A 66 13.96 -25.72 -11.44
CA THR A 66 12.87 -25.51 -12.37
C THR A 66 11.80 -24.61 -11.77
N ASP A 67 11.39 -24.87 -10.51
CA ASP A 67 10.42 -24.06 -9.79
C ASP A 67 10.90 -22.62 -9.62
N ARG A 68 12.19 -22.43 -9.27
CA ARG A 68 12.82 -21.12 -9.17
C ARG A 68 12.78 -20.36 -10.50
N ARG A 69 13.05 -21.04 -11.60
CA ARG A 69 13.03 -20.46 -12.95
C ARG A 69 11.61 -20.04 -13.36
N HIS A 70 10.62 -20.87 -13.02
CA HIS A 70 9.21 -20.54 -13.28
C HIS A 70 8.77 -19.32 -12.49
N ILE A 71 9.12 -19.24 -11.20
CA ILE A 71 8.81 -18.08 -10.35
C ILE A 71 9.50 -16.83 -10.91
N GLN A 72 10.78 -16.92 -11.26
CA GLN A 72 11.50 -15.76 -11.80
C GLN A 72 10.84 -15.27 -13.10
N LYS A 73 10.52 -16.17 -14.02
CA LYS A 73 9.81 -15.83 -15.26
C LYS A 73 8.47 -15.14 -14.96
N ARG A 74 7.68 -15.70 -14.03
CA ARG A 74 6.40 -15.10 -13.65
C ARG A 74 6.57 -13.69 -13.06
N MET A 75 7.59 -13.47 -12.22
CA MET A 75 7.93 -12.16 -11.69
C MET A 75 8.29 -11.15 -12.80
N ASP A 76 9.04 -11.59 -13.82
CA ASP A 76 9.41 -10.74 -14.94
C ASP A 76 8.20 -10.39 -15.82
N ASP A 77 7.29 -11.33 -16.04
CA ASP A 77 6.01 -11.10 -16.74
C ASP A 77 5.16 -10.06 -15.99
N ILE A 78 5.04 -10.21 -14.66
CA ILE A 78 4.31 -9.27 -13.80
C ILE A 78 4.94 -7.87 -13.87
N ARG A 79 6.26 -7.76 -13.78
CA ARG A 79 6.97 -6.46 -13.92
C ARG A 79 6.63 -5.77 -15.25
N ALA A 80 6.58 -6.54 -16.33
CA ALA A 80 6.22 -6.00 -17.65
C ALA A 80 4.77 -5.49 -17.68
N GLU A 81 3.82 -6.20 -17.04
CA GLU A 81 2.43 -5.75 -16.94
C GLU A 81 2.30 -4.50 -16.07
N LEU A 82 2.95 -4.46 -14.91
CA LEU A 82 2.97 -3.28 -14.02
C LEU A 82 3.58 -2.05 -14.70
N LYS A 83 4.62 -2.24 -15.51
CA LYS A 83 5.21 -1.14 -16.31
C LYS A 83 4.21 -0.56 -17.31
N LYS A 84 3.38 -1.40 -17.94
CA LYS A 84 2.30 -0.93 -18.83
C LYS A 84 1.24 -0.15 -18.06
N ALA A 85 0.81 -0.63 -16.89
CA ALA A 85 -0.14 0.07 -16.03
C ALA A 85 0.38 1.45 -15.60
N LYS A 86 1.66 1.53 -15.21
CA LYS A 86 2.33 2.81 -14.87
C LYS A 86 2.32 3.80 -16.06
N ALA A 87 2.54 3.34 -17.28
CA ALA A 87 2.50 4.18 -18.48
C ALA A 87 1.10 4.76 -18.75
N VAL A 88 0.04 3.95 -18.56
CA VAL A 88 -1.35 4.41 -18.69
C VAL A 88 -1.66 5.50 -17.66
N ARG A 89 -1.26 5.31 -16.40
CA ARG A 89 -1.44 6.32 -15.34
C ARG A 89 -0.68 7.62 -15.65
N ALA A 90 0.54 7.54 -16.16
CA ALA A 90 1.30 8.72 -16.57
C ALA A 90 0.55 9.54 -17.64
N THR A 91 -0.08 8.86 -18.61
CA THR A 91 -0.90 9.54 -19.64
C THR A 91 -2.13 10.20 -19.03
N GLN A 92 -2.80 9.56 -18.07
CA GLN A 92 -3.95 10.13 -17.39
C GLN A 92 -3.56 11.35 -16.55
N ARG A 93 -2.40 11.32 -15.87
CA ARG A 93 -1.85 12.47 -15.12
C ARG A 93 -1.61 13.66 -16.02
N GLY A 94 -0.91 13.50 -17.13
CA GLY A 94 -0.65 14.59 -18.07
C GLY A 94 -1.91 15.27 -18.60
N ARG A 95 -3.06 14.58 -18.60
CA ARG A 95 -4.37 15.19 -18.90
C ARG A 95 -4.90 16.00 -17.72
N ARG A 96 -4.68 15.58 -16.47
CA ARG A 96 -5.12 16.27 -15.24
C ARG A 96 -4.31 17.55 -15.02
N GLU A 97 -2.98 17.50 -15.21
CA GLU A 97 -2.10 18.65 -15.14
C GLU A 97 -2.52 19.77 -16.10
N LYS A 98 -3.00 19.44 -17.30
CA LYS A 98 -3.53 20.41 -18.26
C LYS A 98 -4.80 21.09 -17.78
N ASN A 99 -5.57 20.46 -16.91
CA ASN A 99 -6.83 21.02 -16.39
C ASN A 99 -6.63 21.80 -15.07
N SER A 100 -5.40 21.88 -14.56
CA SER A 100 -5.04 22.61 -13.32
C SER A 100 -5.93 22.27 -12.10
N ILE A 101 -6.41 21.03 -12.01
CA ILE A 101 -7.21 20.56 -10.87
C ILE A 101 -6.24 20.10 -9.76
N PRO A 102 -6.26 20.73 -8.57
CA PRO A 102 -5.40 20.34 -7.46
C PRO A 102 -5.65 18.88 -7.03
N VAL A 103 -4.61 18.25 -6.57
CA VAL A 103 -4.64 16.85 -6.11
C VAL A 103 -4.25 16.80 -4.63
N VAL A 104 -5.12 16.22 -3.81
CA VAL A 104 -4.90 16.04 -2.37
C VAL A 104 -4.84 14.55 -2.08
N ALA A 105 -3.83 14.07 -1.34
CA ALA A 105 -3.71 12.67 -0.99
C ALA A 105 -3.87 12.46 0.53
N LEU A 106 -4.70 11.48 0.89
CA LEU A 106 -4.82 11.00 2.27
C LEU A 106 -3.68 10.03 2.56
N VAL A 107 -2.88 10.32 3.56
CA VAL A 107 -1.79 9.47 4.03
C VAL A 107 -1.95 9.20 5.52
N GLY A 108 -1.30 8.17 6.04
CA GLY A 108 -1.33 7.86 7.46
C GLY A 108 -1.32 6.36 7.73
N TYR A 109 -1.23 6.02 8.99
CA TYR A 109 -1.15 4.64 9.43
C TYR A 109 -2.41 3.84 9.06
N THR A 110 -2.29 2.50 8.98
CA THR A 110 -3.47 1.65 8.73
C THR A 110 -4.51 1.85 9.82
N ASN A 111 -5.78 1.83 9.45
CA ASN A 111 -6.92 2.06 10.34
C ASN A 111 -6.98 3.45 11.03
N SER A 112 -6.27 4.45 10.52
CA SER A 112 -6.38 5.82 11.04
C SER A 112 -7.68 6.55 10.62
N GLY A 113 -8.48 5.94 9.73
CA GLY A 113 -9.76 6.50 9.28
C GLY A 113 -9.69 7.29 7.96
N LYS A 114 -8.67 7.09 7.12
CA LYS A 114 -8.53 7.76 5.82
C LYS A 114 -9.76 7.60 4.93
N SER A 115 -10.20 6.35 4.73
CA SER A 115 -11.37 6.04 3.90
C SER A 115 -12.67 6.57 4.51
N ALA A 116 -12.78 6.58 5.86
CA ALA A 116 -13.89 7.19 6.58
C ALA A 116 -13.96 8.70 6.33
N LEU A 117 -12.82 9.38 6.42
CA LEU A 117 -12.72 10.81 6.12
C LEU A 117 -13.10 11.09 4.66
N MET A 118 -12.60 10.28 3.70
CA MET A 118 -12.99 10.41 2.30
C MET A 118 -14.51 10.26 2.12
N ASN A 119 -15.11 9.23 2.72
CA ASN A 119 -16.55 8.99 2.63
C ASN A 119 -17.36 10.14 3.25
N ARG A 120 -16.89 10.71 4.36
CA ARG A 120 -17.52 11.86 4.99
C ARG A 120 -17.52 13.08 4.08
N LEU A 121 -16.37 13.40 3.49
CA LEU A 121 -16.23 14.50 2.53
C LEU A 121 -17.10 14.30 1.27
N LEU A 122 -17.29 13.07 0.83
CA LEU A 122 -18.17 12.74 -0.29
C LEU A 122 -19.65 12.80 0.11
N GLY A 123 -20.01 12.32 1.31
CA GLY A 123 -21.40 12.27 1.80
C GLY A 123 -21.99 13.64 2.09
N ASP A 124 -21.16 14.62 2.40
CA ASP A 124 -21.59 16.00 2.62
C ASP A 124 -21.87 16.74 1.29
N MET A 125 -21.46 16.18 0.14
CA MET A 125 -21.50 16.86 -1.18
C MET A 125 -22.44 16.21 -2.21
N ASP A 126 -22.71 14.91 -2.13
CA ASP A 126 -23.56 14.24 -3.13
C ASP A 126 -24.40 13.11 -2.52
N LYS A 127 -25.70 13.13 -2.81
CA LYS A 127 -26.66 12.10 -2.39
C LYS A 127 -26.64 10.84 -3.26
N GLU A 128 -25.79 10.75 -4.27
CA GLU A 128 -25.75 9.60 -5.18
C GLU A 128 -24.37 8.94 -5.23
N ASP A 129 -24.28 7.87 -4.40
CA ASP A 129 -23.71 6.58 -4.74
C ASP A 129 -22.26 6.48 -5.22
N LYS A 130 -21.38 6.21 -4.28
CA LYS A 130 -20.23 5.27 -4.33
C LYS A 130 -19.32 5.48 -3.13
N SER A 131 -19.83 5.17 -1.94
CA SER A 131 -19.00 5.12 -0.73
C SER A 131 -17.83 4.17 -0.96
N VAL A 132 -16.63 4.62 -0.61
CA VAL A 132 -15.47 3.74 -0.48
C VAL A 132 -15.76 2.77 0.65
N PHE A 133 -15.39 1.52 0.46
CA PHE A 133 -15.65 0.46 1.42
C PHE A 133 -14.99 0.77 2.77
N GLU A 134 -15.82 1.12 3.74
CA GLU A 134 -15.42 1.45 5.09
C GLU A 134 -15.60 0.21 5.98
N LYS A 135 -14.49 -0.28 6.53
CA LYS A 135 -14.51 -1.28 7.60
C LYS A 135 -13.43 -0.93 8.60
N ASP A 136 -13.73 -1.12 9.85
CA ASP A 136 -12.75 -1.08 10.96
C ASP A 136 -11.82 -2.30 10.87
N MET A 137 -10.96 -2.26 9.88
CA MET A 137 -10.06 -3.36 9.52
C MET A 137 -8.74 -2.83 8.99
N LEU A 138 -7.67 -3.52 9.34
CA LEU A 138 -6.34 -3.25 8.80
C LEU A 138 -6.33 -3.37 7.27
N PHE A 139 -5.71 -2.40 6.59
CA PHE A 139 -5.56 -2.37 5.14
C PHE A 139 -6.90 -2.47 4.39
N ALA A 140 -7.91 -1.72 4.83
CA ALA A 140 -9.20 -1.66 4.15
C ALA A 140 -9.06 -1.20 2.69
N THR A 141 -8.14 -0.27 2.42
CA THR A 141 -7.80 0.23 1.09
C THR A 141 -6.42 -0.27 0.69
N LEU A 142 -6.33 -0.99 -0.41
CA LEU A 142 -5.07 -1.41 -1.04
C LEU A 142 -4.86 -0.69 -2.38
N ASP A 143 -5.90 -0.57 -3.18
CA ASP A 143 -5.90 0.15 -4.44
C ASP A 143 -6.20 1.63 -4.19
N THR A 144 -5.43 2.54 -4.80
CA THR A 144 -5.73 3.98 -4.69
C THR A 144 -7.09 4.29 -5.32
N SER A 145 -7.93 4.97 -4.58
CA SER A 145 -9.20 5.49 -5.11
C SER A 145 -9.10 7.01 -5.32
N HIS A 146 -9.55 7.45 -6.48
CA HIS A 146 -9.54 8.85 -6.87
C HIS A 146 -10.98 9.36 -6.91
N ARG A 147 -11.27 10.42 -6.19
CA ARG A 147 -12.58 11.06 -6.17
C ARG A 147 -12.46 12.54 -6.45
N LYS A 148 -13.32 13.04 -7.31
CA LYS A 148 -13.45 14.48 -7.54
C LYS A 148 -14.35 15.05 -6.47
N ILE A 149 -13.90 16.06 -5.78
CA ILE A 149 -14.64 16.82 -4.78
C ILE A 149 -14.88 18.22 -5.32
N SER A 150 -16.10 18.70 -5.24
CA SER A 150 -16.50 20.03 -5.70
C SER A 150 -17.21 20.73 -4.56
N PHE A 151 -16.76 21.93 -4.21
CA PHE A 151 -17.44 22.77 -3.23
C PHE A 151 -18.49 23.67 -3.91
N ASP A 152 -19.44 24.19 -3.15
CA ASP A 152 -20.46 25.13 -3.64
C ASP A 152 -19.85 26.40 -4.27
N THR A 153 -18.59 26.68 -3.95
CA THR A 153 -17.79 27.78 -4.50
C THR A 153 -17.24 27.53 -5.91
N ASN A 154 -17.63 26.45 -6.58
CA ASN A 154 -17.04 25.99 -7.85
C ASN A 154 -15.54 25.63 -7.78
N GLN A 155 -15.00 25.49 -6.58
CA GLN A 155 -13.64 24.97 -6.39
C GLN A 155 -13.67 23.45 -6.44
N GLU A 156 -12.77 22.86 -7.21
CA GLU A 156 -12.70 21.43 -7.42
C GLU A 156 -11.30 20.92 -7.10
N PHE A 157 -11.21 19.75 -6.48
CA PHE A 157 -9.96 19.03 -6.33
C PHE A 157 -10.16 17.52 -6.44
N ILE A 158 -9.07 16.79 -6.66
CA ILE A 158 -9.09 15.33 -6.66
C ILE A 158 -8.55 14.85 -5.33
N LEU A 159 -9.37 14.11 -4.59
CA LEU A 159 -8.94 13.44 -3.36
C LEU A 159 -8.52 12.00 -3.69
N ILE A 160 -7.35 11.62 -3.22
CA ILE A 160 -6.79 10.26 -3.38
C ILE A 160 -6.75 9.59 -2.01
N ASP A 161 -7.46 8.46 -1.86
CA ASP A 161 -7.26 7.56 -0.72
C ASP A 161 -6.14 6.59 -1.04
N THR A 162 -5.20 6.44 -0.11
CA THR A 162 -4.02 5.60 -0.28
C THR A 162 -4.02 4.41 0.69
N VAL A 163 -3.19 3.42 0.40
CA VAL A 163 -2.96 2.31 1.33
C VAL A 163 -2.42 2.82 2.67
N GLY A 164 -2.96 2.29 3.77
CA GLY A 164 -2.47 2.63 5.11
C GLY A 164 -1.07 2.08 5.35
N PHE A 165 -0.21 2.90 5.93
CA PHE A 165 1.14 2.50 6.31
C PHE A 165 1.12 1.61 7.55
N VAL A 166 2.15 0.82 7.70
CA VAL A 166 2.37 -0.03 8.87
C VAL A 166 3.85 -0.09 9.18
N SER A 167 4.18 -0.20 10.44
CA SER A 167 5.58 -0.29 10.88
C SER A 167 6.25 -1.56 10.35
N ARG A 168 7.53 -1.45 10.02
CA ARG A 168 8.37 -2.58 9.60
C ARG A 168 7.78 -3.34 8.39
N LEU A 169 7.34 -2.61 7.37
CA LEU A 169 7.01 -3.23 6.09
C LEU A 169 8.28 -3.86 5.50
N PRO A 170 8.22 -5.12 5.05
CA PRO A 170 9.34 -5.71 4.32
C PRO A 170 9.65 -4.89 3.05
N HIS A 171 10.93 -4.68 2.76
CA HIS A 171 11.36 -3.93 1.56
C HIS A 171 10.75 -4.47 0.26
N SER A 172 10.57 -5.80 0.16
CA SER A 172 9.91 -6.42 -0.99
C SER A 172 8.45 -5.99 -1.17
N LEU A 173 7.75 -5.68 -0.07
CA LEU A 173 6.39 -5.13 -0.08
C LEU A 173 6.40 -3.66 -0.49
N VAL A 174 7.27 -2.86 0.10
CA VAL A 174 7.43 -1.44 -0.27
C VAL A 174 7.75 -1.32 -1.77
N GLU A 175 8.66 -2.16 -2.28
CA GLU A 175 9.01 -2.19 -3.71
C GLU A 175 7.82 -2.58 -4.60
N ALA A 176 7.04 -3.60 -4.20
CA ALA A 176 5.87 -4.04 -4.95
C ALA A 176 4.79 -2.95 -5.04
N PHE A 177 4.55 -2.23 -3.94
CA PHE A 177 3.54 -1.16 -3.86
C PHE A 177 4.10 0.24 -4.17
N LYS A 178 5.38 0.34 -4.49
CA LYS A 178 6.04 1.63 -4.79
C LYS A 178 5.26 2.43 -5.83
N SER A 179 4.77 1.77 -6.88
CA SER A 179 4.03 2.45 -7.94
C SER A 179 2.66 3.00 -7.49
N THR A 180 2.04 2.37 -6.50
CA THR A 180 0.79 2.86 -5.86
C THR A 180 1.11 4.00 -4.90
N LEU A 181 2.18 3.86 -4.12
CA LEU A 181 2.64 4.90 -3.18
C LEU A 181 3.21 6.13 -3.91
N GLU A 182 3.79 5.95 -5.10
CA GLU A 182 4.26 7.05 -5.95
C GLU A 182 3.13 8.03 -6.35
N GLU A 183 1.85 7.64 -6.26
CA GLU A 183 0.73 8.57 -6.51
C GLU A 183 0.74 9.73 -5.49
N VAL A 184 1.23 9.49 -4.27
CA VAL A 184 1.41 10.53 -3.25
C VAL A 184 2.39 11.63 -3.72
N ASN A 185 3.40 11.27 -4.52
CA ASN A 185 4.39 12.23 -5.03
C ASN A 185 3.80 13.24 -6.02
N TYR A 186 2.63 12.93 -6.57
CA TYR A 186 1.94 13.81 -7.53
C TYR A 186 0.83 14.62 -6.88
N ALA A 187 0.61 14.46 -5.58
CA ALA A 187 -0.31 15.31 -4.84
C ALA A 187 0.31 16.69 -4.61
N ASP A 188 -0.51 17.72 -4.65
CA ASP A 188 -0.12 19.10 -4.33
C ASP A 188 -0.10 19.31 -2.81
N LEU A 189 -0.98 18.59 -2.08
CA LEU A 189 -1.10 18.65 -0.64
C LEU A 189 -1.33 17.23 -0.07
N LEU A 190 -0.77 16.96 1.10
CA LEU A 190 -1.04 15.75 1.85
C LEU A 190 -1.94 16.04 3.07
N ILE A 191 -2.94 15.20 3.29
CA ILE A 191 -3.66 15.16 4.56
C ILE A 191 -3.20 13.92 5.31
N HIS A 192 -2.43 14.13 6.36
CA HIS A 192 -1.95 13.07 7.23
C HIS A 192 -2.98 12.77 8.32
N VAL A 193 -3.72 11.68 8.14
CA VAL A 193 -4.77 11.27 9.08
C VAL A 193 -4.14 10.44 10.20
N VAL A 194 -4.26 10.94 11.42
CA VAL A 194 -3.71 10.34 12.65
C VAL A 194 -4.86 9.85 13.54
N ASP A 195 -4.74 8.65 14.07
CA ASP A 195 -5.67 8.09 15.04
C ASP A 195 -5.31 8.61 16.45
N SER A 196 -6.09 9.55 16.96
CA SER A 196 -5.87 10.17 18.28
C SER A 196 -6.23 9.27 19.45
N SER A 197 -7.01 8.22 19.21
CA SER A 197 -7.39 7.28 20.26
C SER A 197 -6.29 6.30 20.65
N TYR A 198 -5.18 6.32 19.90
CA TYR A 198 -4.07 5.43 20.15
C TYR A 198 -2.99 6.14 20.96
N GLU A 199 -2.65 5.60 22.14
CA GLU A 199 -1.64 6.21 23.07
C GLU A 199 -0.28 6.51 22.41
N ALA A 200 0.13 5.71 21.43
CA ALA A 200 1.38 5.91 20.69
C ALA A 200 1.13 6.55 19.30
N CYS A 201 0.26 7.56 19.20
CA CYS A 201 -0.02 8.24 17.93
C CYS A 201 1.24 8.87 17.33
N ASP A 202 2.17 9.37 18.13
CA ASP A 202 3.46 9.91 17.69
C ASP A 202 4.29 8.87 16.92
N PHE A 203 4.30 7.62 17.38
CA PHE A 203 4.95 6.53 16.68
C PHE A 203 4.31 6.29 15.29
N HIS A 204 2.99 6.44 15.17
CA HIS A 204 2.32 6.32 13.87
C HIS A 204 2.67 7.48 12.93
N ILE A 205 2.88 8.68 13.48
CA ILE A 205 3.36 9.85 12.74
C ILE A 205 4.78 9.59 12.23
N GLU A 206 5.69 9.16 13.11
CA GLU A 206 7.08 8.85 12.74
C GLU A 206 7.17 7.78 11.64
N VAL A 207 6.38 6.69 11.76
CA VAL A 207 6.34 5.63 10.73
C VAL A 207 5.86 6.18 9.39
N THR A 208 4.83 7.03 9.41
CA THR A 208 4.31 7.67 8.20
C THR A 208 5.37 8.57 7.57
N ASP A 209 6.06 9.37 8.37
CA ASP A 209 7.14 10.27 7.93
C ASP A 209 8.30 9.50 7.30
N GLN A 210 8.67 8.38 7.91
CA GLN A 210 9.72 7.53 7.35
C GLN A 210 9.32 6.99 5.97
N VAL A 211 8.10 6.47 5.83
CA VAL A 211 7.61 5.95 4.54
C VAL A 211 7.52 7.07 3.50
N LEU A 212 7.02 8.25 3.87
CA LEU A 212 6.97 9.42 2.96
C LEU A 212 8.36 9.82 2.47
N LYS A 213 9.38 9.80 3.35
CA LYS A 213 10.78 10.04 2.95
C LYS A 213 11.30 8.96 2.00
N GLU A 214 11.02 7.68 2.27
CA GLU A 214 11.45 6.55 1.42
C GLU A 214 10.86 6.61 0.01
N ILE A 215 9.64 7.12 -0.15
CA ILE A 215 9.00 7.28 -1.47
C ILE A 215 9.30 8.63 -2.13
N GLY A 216 10.04 9.53 -1.47
CA GLY A 216 10.40 10.85 -1.99
C GLY A 216 9.32 11.91 -1.84
N ALA A 217 8.40 11.75 -0.88
CA ALA A 217 7.31 12.70 -0.57
C ALA A 217 7.51 13.41 0.78
N GLY A 218 8.68 13.29 1.41
CA GLY A 218 8.94 13.82 2.76
C GLY A 218 8.85 15.35 2.87
N ASP A 219 9.17 16.06 1.78
CA ASP A 219 9.19 17.54 1.75
C ASP A 219 7.87 18.16 1.27
N LYS A 220 6.83 17.34 1.04
CA LYS A 220 5.53 17.84 0.60
C LYS A 220 4.81 18.58 1.71
N GLU A 221 4.13 19.66 1.33
CA GLU A 221 3.22 20.36 2.22
C GLU A 221 2.15 19.42 2.73
N ARG A 222 1.88 19.48 4.04
CA ARG A 222 0.90 18.59 4.67
C ARG A 222 0.13 19.25 5.79
N ILE A 223 -1.11 18.81 5.94
CA ILE A 223 -1.99 19.10 7.07
C ILE A 223 -2.10 17.82 7.90
N ILE A 224 -1.96 17.91 9.22
CA ILE A 224 -2.22 16.79 10.13
C ILE A 224 -3.69 16.87 10.56
N ALA A 225 -4.44 15.80 10.29
CA ALA A 225 -5.83 15.65 10.70
C ALA A 225 -5.92 14.59 11.80
N TYR A 226 -6.10 15.05 13.03
CA TYR A 226 -6.35 14.18 14.16
C TYR A 226 -7.79 13.64 14.10
N ASN A 227 -7.91 12.33 13.93
CA ASN A 227 -9.18 11.63 13.80
C ASN A 227 -9.47 10.81 15.04
N LYS A 228 -10.74 10.41 15.22
CA LYS A 228 -11.23 9.63 16.36
C LYS A 228 -11.08 10.37 17.70
N CYS A 229 -11.15 11.69 17.70
CA CYS A 229 -11.06 12.51 18.91
C CYS A 229 -12.24 12.25 19.88
N ASP A 230 -13.36 11.74 19.36
CA ASP A 230 -14.55 11.35 20.13
C ASP A 230 -14.33 10.18 21.08
N ILE A 231 -13.30 9.35 20.82
CA ILE A 231 -12.94 8.21 21.67
C ILE A 231 -11.52 8.32 22.24
N ALA A 232 -10.83 9.43 22.00
CA ALA A 232 -9.51 9.68 22.54
C ALA A 232 -9.61 10.04 24.04
N GLU A 233 -8.70 9.48 24.86
CA GLU A 233 -8.64 9.80 26.29
C GLU A 233 -8.07 11.21 26.57
N THR A 234 -7.26 11.72 25.68
CA THR A 234 -6.64 13.06 25.76
C THR A 234 -6.81 13.80 24.43
N GLU A 235 -7.11 15.10 24.51
CA GLU A 235 -7.10 15.92 23.30
C GLU A 235 -5.71 16.04 22.72
N PRO A 236 -5.55 15.86 21.41
CA PRO A 236 -4.26 16.04 20.76
C PRO A 236 -3.78 17.50 20.89
N VAL A 237 -2.56 17.68 21.30
CA VAL A 237 -1.95 19.02 21.35
C VAL A 237 -1.52 19.39 19.94
N CYS A 238 -2.28 20.28 19.30
CA CYS A 238 -1.88 20.86 18.04
C CYS A 238 -0.72 21.83 18.27
N SER A 239 0.44 21.60 17.65
CA SER A 239 1.48 22.62 17.58
C SER A 239 0.98 23.81 16.76
N GLU A 240 1.36 25.03 17.14
CA GLU A 240 1.00 26.25 16.40
C GLU A 240 1.37 26.07 14.90
N GLY A 241 0.35 26.10 14.04
CA GLY A 241 0.48 25.90 12.59
C GLY A 241 -0.23 24.68 12.03
N CYS A 242 -1.04 23.99 12.82
CA CYS A 242 -1.97 22.94 12.35
C CYS A 242 -3.29 23.53 11.86
#